data_c924f1ccb24bb49025810f4de36e1786
#
_entry.id   c924f1ccb24bb49025810f4de36e1786
#
_cell.length_a   1.000
_cell.length_b   1.000
_cell.length_c   1.000
_cell.angle_alpha   90.00
_cell.angle_beta   90.00
_cell.angle_gamma   90.00
#
_symmetry.space_group_name_H-M   'P 1'
#
loop_
_entity.id
_entity.type
_entity.pdbx_description
1 polymer ?
#
loop_
_entity_poly.entity_id
_entity_poly.type
_entity_poly.pdbx_seq_one_letter_code
_entity_poly.pdbx_strand_id
1 'polypeptide(L)'
;MKYTTLPNTSLKISKICLGTMTFGEQNTEAEAHQQLDYAVSSGINFIDTAEMYPIAAREATLGSTERYIGSWLKTRGKRDDLVIATKIAGPNRGMDYIRKPLDFSKKSILEAVDLSLKNLQTDYIDLYQMHWPERVMNMFGQRGLVKIDVNWEENFFEVLSVYNELIKAGKIRHIGVSNEAPWAVMKFISESEKHHLPRIATIQNPYSLLNRLFEVGLAEVCLRERVGLLAYSPLGFGILSGKHLTEIQPNSRIGLFPQFTRYTSENSTRATRLYQELAFDNDLTLAEMALAFVQHQSFVTSTIVGATSLEQLKENIDSHNIVLSEAILKEINVIQELIPNPAP
;
A
#
# COMPACT_ATOMS: atom_id res chain seq x y z
N MET A 1 -16.05 -12.55 1.25
CA MET A 1 -14.63 -12.12 1.36
C MET A 1 -13.71 -13.32 1.47
N LYS A 2 -12.59 -13.35 0.72
CA LYS A 2 -11.55 -14.37 0.83
C LYS A 2 -10.48 -13.92 1.85
N TYR A 3 -9.88 -14.88 2.56
CA TYR A 3 -8.85 -14.63 3.57
C TYR A 3 -7.58 -15.42 3.27
N THR A 4 -6.46 -14.94 3.79
CA THR A 4 -5.16 -15.63 3.78
C THR A 4 -4.45 -15.37 5.12
N THR A 5 -3.42 -16.15 5.39
CA THR A 5 -2.54 -15.88 6.54
C THR A 5 -1.36 -15.05 6.08
N LEU A 6 -1.07 -13.98 6.79
CA LEU A 6 0.12 -13.17 6.53
C LEU A 6 1.38 -14.04 6.70
N PRO A 7 2.28 -14.11 5.70
CA PRO A 7 3.43 -15.01 5.76
C PRO A 7 4.25 -14.86 7.06
N ASN A 8 4.74 -15.98 7.58
CA ASN A 8 5.53 -16.05 8.82
C ASN A 8 4.83 -15.49 10.08
N THR A 9 3.50 -15.39 10.07
CA THR A 9 2.69 -14.94 11.20
C THR A 9 1.47 -15.82 11.41
N SER A 10 0.71 -15.59 12.49
CA SER A 10 -0.61 -16.18 12.72
C SER A 10 -1.76 -15.26 12.29
N LEU A 11 -1.48 -14.08 11.73
CA LEU A 11 -2.50 -13.11 11.37
C LEU A 11 -3.29 -13.56 10.13
N LYS A 12 -4.58 -13.79 10.32
CA LYS A 12 -5.53 -14.04 9.23
C LYS A 12 -6.07 -12.70 8.73
N ILE A 13 -5.78 -12.35 7.47
CA ILE A 13 -6.18 -11.09 6.84
C ILE A 13 -7.07 -11.33 5.64
N SER A 14 -7.94 -10.36 5.33
CA SER A 14 -8.72 -10.34 4.10
C SER A 14 -7.82 -10.10 2.89
N LYS A 15 -8.13 -10.74 1.76
CA LYS A 15 -7.40 -10.53 0.50
C LYS A 15 -7.61 -9.14 -0.11
N ILE A 16 -8.60 -8.40 0.37
CA ILE A 16 -8.74 -6.96 0.14
C ILE A 16 -8.45 -6.25 1.46
N CYS A 17 -7.59 -5.24 1.41
CA CYS A 17 -7.25 -4.34 2.50
C CYS A 17 -7.88 -2.97 2.24
N LEU A 18 -8.49 -2.35 3.24
CA LEU A 18 -8.96 -0.97 3.14
C LEU A 18 -7.79 -0.01 3.28
N GLY A 19 -7.45 0.70 2.20
CA GLY A 19 -6.51 1.81 2.19
C GLY A 19 -7.22 3.12 2.51
N THR A 20 -6.68 3.88 3.45
CA THR A 20 -7.36 5.01 4.08
C THR A 20 -6.77 6.38 3.73
N MET A 21 -5.87 6.48 2.77
CA MET A 21 -5.10 7.71 2.49
C MET A 21 -5.92 8.94 2.07
N THR A 22 -7.22 8.79 1.82
CA THR A 22 -8.14 9.90 1.47
C THR A 22 -8.83 10.51 2.68
N PHE A 23 -8.79 9.85 3.84
CA PHE A 23 -9.47 10.26 5.07
C PHE A 23 -8.79 11.47 5.70
N GLY A 24 -9.48 12.59 5.75
CA GLY A 24 -8.96 13.86 6.25
C GLY A 24 -8.48 14.83 5.17
N GLU A 25 -8.58 14.44 3.88
CA GLU A 25 -8.34 15.31 2.72
C GLU A 25 -9.56 15.30 1.78
N GLN A 26 -9.84 14.17 1.13
CA GLN A 26 -10.99 14.02 0.23
C GLN A 26 -12.24 13.52 0.95
N ASN A 27 -12.09 12.90 2.11
CA ASN A 27 -13.20 12.40 2.93
C ASN A 27 -13.20 13.06 4.31
N THR A 28 -14.36 13.43 4.77
CA THR A 28 -14.63 13.85 6.14
C THR A 28 -14.53 12.65 7.11
N GLU A 29 -14.51 12.94 8.43
CA GLU A 29 -14.49 11.89 9.44
C GLU A 29 -15.74 11.01 9.38
N ALA A 30 -16.92 11.61 9.16
CA ALA A 30 -18.17 10.87 9.05
C ALA A 30 -18.19 9.92 7.84
N GLU A 31 -17.70 10.36 6.68
CA GLU A 31 -17.57 9.51 5.48
C GLU A 31 -16.53 8.42 5.68
N ALA A 32 -15.41 8.72 6.37
CA ALA A 32 -14.41 7.72 6.73
C ALA A 32 -14.99 6.62 7.63
N HIS A 33 -15.77 6.98 8.65
CA HIS A 33 -16.47 6.02 9.52
C HIS A 33 -17.46 5.17 8.73
N GLN A 34 -18.24 5.75 7.82
CA GLN A 34 -19.16 4.99 6.96
C GLN A 34 -18.40 3.97 6.08
N GLN A 35 -17.27 4.36 5.51
CA GLN A 35 -16.44 3.43 4.73
C GLN A 35 -15.84 2.32 5.59
N LEU A 36 -15.38 2.62 6.81
CA LEU A 36 -14.86 1.63 7.77
C LEU A 36 -15.96 0.64 8.17
N ASP A 37 -17.15 1.12 8.52
CA ASP A 37 -18.30 0.28 8.89
C ASP A 37 -18.70 -0.64 7.73
N TYR A 38 -18.79 -0.10 6.52
CA TYR A 38 -19.14 -0.87 5.34
C TYR A 38 -18.06 -1.93 5.02
N ALA A 39 -16.79 -1.55 5.04
CA ALA A 39 -15.68 -2.48 4.78
C ALA A 39 -15.70 -3.67 5.76
N VAL A 40 -15.85 -3.39 7.06
CA VAL A 40 -15.89 -4.44 8.08
C VAL A 40 -17.15 -5.30 7.96
N SER A 41 -18.32 -4.73 7.72
CA SER A 41 -19.55 -5.48 7.48
C SER A 41 -19.47 -6.37 6.23
N SER A 42 -18.66 -5.99 5.25
CA SER A 42 -18.37 -6.77 4.03
C SER A 42 -17.27 -7.83 4.24
N GLY A 43 -16.74 -7.97 5.46
CA GLY A 43 -15.75 -8.96 5.85
C GLY A 43 -14.30 -8.52 5.65
N ILE A 44 -14.00 -7.25 5.39
CA ILE A 44 -12.64 -6.74 5.47
C ILE A 44 -12.24 -6.65 6.94
N ASN A 45 -11.12 -7.23 7.29
CA ASN A 45 -10.53 -7.13 8.62
C ASN A 45 -9.14 -6.49 8.61
N PHE A 46 -8.65 -6.05 7.44
CA PHE A 46 -7.33 -5.47 7.27
C PHE A 46 -7.45 -4.01 6.81
N ILE A 47 -6.91 -3.08 7.61
CA ILE A 47 -6.96 -1.63 7.39
C ILE A 47 -5.54 -1.12 7.36
N ASP A 48 -5.18 -0.35 6.31
CA ASP A 48 -3.86 0.24 6.09
C ASP A 48 -3.91 1.75 6.15
N THR A 49 -3.08 2.34 6.99
CA THR A 49 -2.88 3.78 7.13
C THR A 49 -1.39 4.15 7.18
N ALA A 50 -1.03 5.40 7.49
CA ALA A 50 0.33 5.86 7.74
C ALA A 50 0.33 7.16 8.57
N GLU A 51 1.41 7.42 9.34
CA GLU A 51 1.53 8.62 10.17
C GLU A 51 1.42 9.92 9.35
N MET A 52 1.92 9.92 8.11
CA MET A 52 1.92 11.07 7.23
C MET A 52 0.58 11.35 6.54
N TYR A 53 -0.38 10.41 6.60
CA TYR A 53 -1.65 10.57 5.89
C TYR A 53 -2.53 11.65 6.51
N PRO A 54 -3.38 12.31 5.69
CA PRO A 54 -3.83 11.97 4.32
C PRO A 54 -2.88 12.41 3.20
N ILE A 55 -3.20 11.98 1.98
CA ILE A 55 -2.60 12.46 0.74
C ILE A 55 -3.64 13.33 -0.02
N ALA A 56 -3.25 14.56 -0.44
CA ALA A 56 -1.90 15.15 -0.46
C ALA A 56 -1.41 15.51 0.95
N ALA A 57 -0.15 15.13 1.26
CA ALA A 57 0.41 15.36 2.58
C ALA A 57 0.67 16.86 2.84
N ARG A 58 0.17 17.36 3.97
CA ARG A 58 0.32 18.74 4.44
C ARG A 58 0.44 18.77 5.97
N GLU A 59 1.18 19.71 6.50
CA GLU A 59 1.32 19.89 7.95
C GLU A 59 -0.04 20.03 8.64
N ALA A 60 -0.95 20.82 8.06
CA ALA A 60 -2.28 21.09 8.62
C ALA A 60 -3.17 19.83 8.79
N THR A 61 -2.95 18.82 7.97
CA THR A 61 -3.77 17.58 7.98
C THR A 61 -3.00 16.35 8.49
N LEU A 62 -1.73 16.52 8.86
CA LEU A 62 -0.86 15.44 9.35
C LEU A 62 -1.55 14.58 10.41
N GLY A 63 -1.57 13.26 10.20
CA GLY A 63 -2.12 12.27 11.14
C GLY A 63 -3.65 12.27 11.24
N SER A 64 -4.38 13.05 10.43
CA SER A 64 -5.86 13.06 10.47
C SER A 64 -6.44 11.68 10.17
N THR A 65 -5.85 10.95 9.25
CA THR A 65 -6.29 9.59 8.89
C THR A 65 -6.23 8.64 10.07
N GLU A 66 -5.09 8.60 10.80
CA GLU A 66 -4.97 7.78 12.01
C GLU A 66 -5.95 8.21 13.09
N ARG A 67 -6.17 9.54 13.27
CA ARG A 67 -7.15 10.04 14.25
C ARG A 67 -8.58 9.64 13.92
N TYR A 68 -8.98 9.66 12.65
CA TYR A 68 -10.32 9.22 12.22
C TYR A 68 -10.53 7.72 12.44
N ILE A 69 -9.50 6.91 12.15
CA ILE A 69 -9.54 5.48 12.49
C ILE A 69 -9.60 5.29 14.01
N GLY A 70 -8.83 6.06 14.78
CA GLY A 70 -8.81 5.99 16.24
C GLY A 70 -10.15 6.34 16.89
N SER A 71 -10.81 7.42 16.45
CA SER A 71 -12.14 7.79 16.93
C SER A 71 -13.20 6.74 16.58
N TRP A 72 -13.10 6.13 15.39
CA TRP A 72 -13.95 5.02 15.00
C TRP A 72 -13.72 3.76 15.84
N LEU A 73 -12.45 3.37 16.07
CA LEU A 73 -12.10 2.22 16.93
C LEU A 73 -12.65 2.39 18.35
N LYS A 74 -12.53 3.59 18.92
CA LYS A 74 -13.09 3.92 20.24
C LYS A 74 -14.60 3.78 20.28
N THR A 75 -15.30 4.27 19.26
CA THR A 75 -16.76 4.17 19.17
C THR A 75 -17.21 2.74 18.97
N ARG A 76 -16.48 1.96 18.17
CA ARG A 76 -16.76 0.54 17.93
C ARG A 76 -16.56 -0.33 19.17
N GLY A 77 -15.59 0.02 20.02
CA GLY A 77 -15.30 -0.68 21.27
C GLY A 77 -14.65 -2.06 21.11
N LYS A 78 -14.59 -2.62 19.91
CA LYS A 78 -13.96 -3.91 19.58
C LYS A 78 -12.79 -3.71 18.63
N ARG A 79 -11.63 -4.30 18.92
CA ARG A 79 -10.36 -4.10 18.21
C ARG A 79 -9.71 -5.41 17.74
N ASP A 80 -9.95 -6.50 18.46
CA ASP A 80 -9.24 -7.78 18.36
C ASP A 80 -9.57 -8.60 17.10
N ASP A 81 -10.64 -8.26 16.39
CA ASP A 81 -11.05 -8.85 15.11
C ASP A 81 -10.49 -8.12 13.87
N LEU A 82 -9.70 -7.05 14.09
CA LEU A 82 -9.10 -6.25 13.05
C LEU A 82 -7.57 -6.38 13.04
N VAL A 83 -6.99 -6.25 11.87
CA VAL A 83 -5.56 -6.07 11.64
C VAL A 83 -5.32 -4.64 11.16
N ILE A 84 -4.63 -3.84 11.97
CA ILE A 84 -4.32 -2.44 11.64
C ILE A 84 -2.84 -2.33 11.27
N ALA A 85 -2.59 -1.83 10.08
CA ALA A 85 -1.25 -1.49 9.61
C ALA A 85 -1.06 0.03 9.55
N THR A 86 0.08 0.52 10.04
CA THR A 86 0.52 1.90 9.81
C THR A 86 2.01 1.95 9.49
N LYS A 87 2.55 3.15 9.23
CA LYS A 87 3.89 3.30 8.66
C LYS A 87 4.60 4.53 9.22
N ILE A 88 5.90 4.38 9.50
CA ILE A 88 6.80 5.52 9.70
C ILE A 88 7.22 6.10 8.35
N ALA A 89 7.18 7.43 8.22
CA ALA A 89 7.65 8.14 7.03
C ALA A 89 9.18 8.08 6.93
N GLY A 90 9.70 7.85 5.73
CA GLY A 90 11.12 7.96 5.44
C GLY A 90 11.53 9.42 5.12
N PRO A 91 12.83 9.71 4.97
CA PRO A 91 13.37 11.06 4.71
C PRO A 91 13.21 11.52 3.26
N ASN A 92 13.76 12.73 2.99
CA ASN A 92 14.05 13.27 1.66
C ASN A 92 12.82 13.58 0.77
N ARG A 93 11.66 13.91 1.37
CA ARG A 93 10.44 14.24 0.62
C ARG A 93 9.76 15.54 1.07
N GLY A 94 10.51 16.44 1.70
CA GLY A 94 10.00 17.76 2.12
C GLY A 94 8.96 17.68 3.25
N MET A 95 9.04 16.65 4.10
CA MET A 95 8.08 16.41 5.20
C MET A 95 8.73 16.60 6.58
N ASP A 96 9.73 17.47 6.69
CA ASP A 96 10.45 17.74 7.95
C ASP A 96 9.55 18.30 9.05
N TYR A 97 8.31 18.69 8.69
CA TYR A 97 7.28 19.07 9.67
C TYR A 97 6.75 17.89 10.49
N ILE A 98 6.96 16.63 10.03
CA ILE A 98 6.56 15.43 10.80
C ILE A 98 7.47 15.27 12.01
N ARG A 99 8.80 15.33 11.78
CA ARG A 99 9.83 15.15 12.82
C ARG A 99 11.20 15.61 12.29
N LYS A 100 12.12 15.97 13.18
CA LYS A 100 13.49 16.39 12.85
C LYS A 100 14.50 15.67 13.74
N PRO A 101 15.40 14.85 13.19
CA PRO A 101 15.46 14.42 11.77
C PRO A 101 14.30 13.49 11.40
N LEU A 102 14.00 13.40 10.12
CA LEU A 102 13.09 12.37 9.56
C LEU A 102 13.98 11.23 9.06
N ASP A 103 14.15 10.21 9.89
CA ASP A 103 15.06 9.07 9.69
C ASP A 103 14.51 7.82 10.41
N PHE A 104 15.23 6.70 10.33
CA PHE A 104 14.92 5.47 11.07
C PHE A 104 15.84 5.27 12.28
N SER A 105 16.32 6.33 12.91
CA SER A 105 16.99 6.25 14.20
C SER A 105 16.06 5.70 15.28
N LYS A 106 16.63 5.12 16.32
CA LYS A 106 15.85 4.61 17.47
C LYS A 106 14.87 5.64 18.00
N LYS A 107 15.33 6.91 18.15
CA LYS A 107 14.49 8.02 18.62
C LYS A 107 13.28 8.23 17.70
N SER A 108 13.51 8.35 16.40
CA SER A 108 12.47 8.62 15.41
C SER A 108 11.45 7.48 15.33
N ILE A 109 11.90 6.22 15.38
CA ILE A 109 11.01 5.06 15.36
C ILE A 109 10.13 5.03 16.63
N LEU A 110 10.69 5.25 17.82
CA LEU A 110 9.92 5.27 19.07
C LEU A 110 8.88 6.39 19.08
N GLU A 111 9.26 7.61 18.68
CA GLU A 111 8.35 8.76 18.57
C GLU A 111 7.20 8.47 17.57
N ALA A 112 7.51 7.89 16.42
CA ALA A 112 6.52 7.58 15.39
C ALA A 112 5.51 6.53 15.88
N VAL A 113 5.97 5.44 16.50
CA VAL A 113 5.09 4.40 17.05
C VAL A 113 4.19 4.97 18.14
N ASP A 114 4.74 5.74 19.07
CA ASP A 114 3.97 6.31 20.18
C ASP A 114 2.92 7.32 19.68
N LEU A 115 3.25 8.12 18.66
CA LEU A 115 2.30 9.02 18.00
C LEU A 115 1.19 8.26 17.29
N SER A 116 1.53 7.22 16.53
CA SER A 116 0.54 6.37 15.84
C SER A 116 -0.39 5.67 16.82
N LEU A 117 0.12 5.10 17.91
CA LEU A 117 -0.70 4.49 18.97
C LEU A 117 -1.67 5.50 19.59
N LYS A 118 -1.18 6.72 19.88
CA LYS A 118 -2.01 7.82 20.40
C LYS A 118 -3.11 8.22 19.42
N ASN A 119 -2.77 8.42 18.14
CA ASN A 119 -3.72 8.81 17.10
C ASN A 119 -4.76 7.72 16.86
N LEU A 120 -4.33 6.46 16.76
CA LEU A 120 -5.20 5.29 16.58
C LEU A 120 -6.00 4.91 17.84
N GLN A 121 -5.71 5.52 18.98
CA GLN A 121 -6.36 5.24 20.28
C GLN A 121 -6.37 3.73 20.61
N THR A 122 -5.23 3.06 20.42
CA THR A 122 -5.03 1.62 20.65
C THR A 122 -3.68 1.37 21.30
N ASP A 123 -3.56 0.27 22.06
CA ASP A 123 -2.33 -0.08 22.78
C ASP A 123 -1.33 -0.85 21.90
N TYR A 124 -1.75 -1.32 20.73
CA TYR A 124 -0.88 -2.07 19.81
C TYR A 124 -1.24 -1.87 18.34
N ILE A 125 -0.24 -2.05 17.49
CA ILE A 125 -0.33 -2.06 16.02
C ILE A 125 0.00 -3.47 15.54
N ASP A 126 -0.81 -4.04 14.62
CA ASP A 126 -0.58 -5.42 14.15
C ASP A 126 0.58 -5.50 13.16
N LEU A 127 0.69 -4.52 12.26
CA LEU A 127 1.75 -4.45 11.27
C LEU A 127 2.31 -3.03 11.17
N TYR A 128 3.58 -2.86 11.53
CA TYR A 128 4.25 -1.57 11.44
C TYR A 128 5.27 -1.56 10.30
N GLN A 129 5.21 -0.57 9.42
CA GLN A 129 5.96 -0.60 8.17
C GLN A 129 6.88 0.62 8.03
N MET A 130 8.02 0.45 7.39
CA MET A 130 8.83 1.55 6.86
C MET A 130 8.21 2.00 5.53
N HIS A 131 7.78 3.28 5.44
CA HIS A 131 6.96 3.75 4.32
C HIS A 131 7.75 3.87 3.01
N TRP A 132 9.02 4.26 3.09
CA TRP A 132 10.00 4.23 1.99
C TRP A 132 11.42 4.25 2.55
N PRO A 133 12.41 3.78 1.77
CA PRO A 133 13.81 3.74 2.20
C PRO A 133 14.43 5.10 2.47
N GLU A 134 15.45 5.11 3.34
CA GLU A 134 16.30 6.28 3.59
C GLU A 134 17.26 6.55 2.43
N ARG A 135 17.73 5.51 1.78
CA ARG A 135 18.70 5.59 0.68
C ARG A 135 18.06 6.01 -0.64
N VAL A 136 18.89 6.52 -1.55
CA VAL A 136 18.48 6.83 -2.92
C VAL A 136 18.19 5.54 -3.68
N MET A 137 16.99 5.42 -4.21
CA MET A 137 16.56 4.32 -5.07
C MET A 137 15.39 4.73 -5.96
N ASN A 138 15.04 3.86 -6.93
CA ASN A 138 13.86 4.06 -7.76
C ASN A 138 12.58 3.82 -6.97
N MET A 139 11.73 4.83 -6.87
CA MET A 139 10.41 4.75 -6.27
C MET A 139 9.49 5.86 -6.79
N PHE A 140 8.18 5.68 -6.65
CA PHE A 140 7.16 6.69 -6.99
C PHE A 140 7.23 7.21 -8.43
N GLY A 141 7.49 6.33 -9.39
CA GLY A 141 7.55 6.66 -10.83
C GLY A 141 8.94 7.01 -11.35
N GLN A 142 9.96 7.04 -10.50
CA GLN A 142 11.33 7.26 -10.92
C GLN A 142 11.89 6.00 -11.60
N ARG A 143 12.54 6.20 -12.76
CA ARG A 143 13.19 5.14 -13.54
C ARG A 143 14.70 5.36 -13.60
N GLY A 144 15.46 4.26 -13.60
CA GLY A 144 16.91 4.28 -13.78
C GLY A 144 17.67 4.78 -12.54
N LEU A 145 18.32 3.87 -11.84
CA LEU A 145 19.23 4.21 -10.76
C LEU A 145 20.58 4.64 -11.36
N VAL A 146 20.88 5.94 -11.28
CA VAL A 146 22.11 6.52 -11.90
C VAL A 146 23.30 6.50 -10.93
N LYS A 147 23.03 6.64 -9.63
CA LYS A 147 24.05 6.63 -8.57
C LYS A 147 23.48 6.10 -7.27
N ILE A 148 24.33 5.51 -6.44
CA ILE A 148 24.04 5.19 -5.05
C ILE A 148 24.37 6.36 -4.14
N ASP A 149 23.72 6.45 -2.99
CA ASP A 149 24.06 7.42 -1.94
C ASP A 149 25.27 6.90 -1.16
N VAL A 150 26.43 7.50 -1.42
CA VAL A 150 27.69 7.09 -0.78
C VAL A 150 27.80 7.54 0.69
N ASN A 151 26.92 8.43 1.13
CA ASN A 151 26.90 8.92 2.51
C ASN A 151 25.90 8.17 3.38
N TRP A 152 25.01 7.34 2.78
CA TRP A 152 24.11 6.51 3.55
C TRP A 152 24.85 5.26 4.06
N GLU A 153 24.78 5.02 5.36
CA GLU A 153 25.34 3.83 6.02
C GLU A 153 24.25 2.79 6.26
N GLU A 154 24.58 1.52 6.07
CA GLU A 154 23.64 0.42 6.31
C GLU A 154 23.25 0.36 7.79
N ASN A 155 21.94 0.45 8.07
CA ASN A 155 21.39 0.46 9.44
C ASN A 155 20.30 -0.60 9.66
N PHE A 156 20.29 -1.65 8.85
CA PHE A 156 19.28 -2.72 8.93
C PHE A 156 19.25 -3.40 10.29
N PHE A 157 20.43 -3.68 10.88
CA PHE A 157 20.55 -4.29 12.20
C PHE A 157 19.97 -3.38 13.29
N GLU A 158 20.31 -2.11 13.29
CA GLU A 158 19.85 -1.11 14.25
C GLU A 158 18.32 -0.95 14.20
N VAL A 159 17.77 -0.81 13.01
CA VAL A 159 16.33 -0.70 12.78
C VAL A 159 15.59 -1.96 13.27
N LEU A 160 16.06 -3.15 12.91
CA LEU A 160 15.46 -4.40 13.36
C LEU A 160 15.57 -4.59 14.88
N SER A 161 16.67 -4.11 15.49
CA SER A 161 16.88 -4.16 16.95
C SER A 161 15.84 -3.30 17.68
N VAL A 162 15.54 -2.09 17.18
CA VAL A 162 14.50 -1.22 17.74
C VAL A 162 13.11 -1.85 17.59
N TYR A 163 12.81 -2.43 16.44
CA TYR A 163 11.54 -3.13 16.26
C TYR A 163 11.40 -4.35 17.16
N ASN A 164 12.48 -5.07 17.43
CA ASN A 164 12.47 -6.17 18.40
C ASN A 164 12.13 -5.68 19.84
N GLU A 165 12.66 -4.52 20.25
CA GLU A 165 12.28 -3.88 21.52
C GLU A 165 10.78 -3.56 21.55
N LEU A 166 10.24 -2.98 20.48
CA LEU A 166 8.82 -2.61 20.37
C LEU A 166 7.88 -3.83 20.34
N ILE A 167 8.30 -4.93 19.71
CA ILE A 167 7.56 -6.20 19.71
C ILE A 167 7.56 -6.79 21.14
N LYS A 168 8.71 -6.82 21.81
CA LYS A 168 8.81 -7.29 23.21
C LYS A 168 7.99 -6.44 24.18
N ALA A 169 7.88 -5.14 23.91
CA ALA A 169 7.04 -4.23 24.67
C ALA A 169 5.53 -4.37 24.34
N GLY A 170 5.15 -5.18 23.35
CA GLY A 170 3.77 -5.38 22.94
C GLY A 170 3.16 -4.22 22.15
N LYS A 171 3.94 -3.20 21.79
CA LYS A 171 3.47 -2.01 21.04
C LYS A 171 3.20 -2.31 19.56
N ILE A 172 3.98 -3.18 18.94
CA ILE A 172 3.78 -3.68 17.58
C ILE A 172 3.86 -5.20 17.57
N ARG A 173 3.18 -5.86 16.61
CA ARG A 173 3.20 -7.33 16.50
C ARG A 173 4.13 -7.83 15.42
N HIS A 174 4.04 -7.23 14.24
CA HIS A 174 4.83 -7.62 13.06
C HIS A 174 5.34 -6.37 12.35
N ILE A 175 6.36 -6.57 11.51
CA ILE A 175 7.02 -5.50 10.76
C ILE A 175 6.98 -5.77 9.26
N GLY A 176 7.02 -4.70 8.48
CA GLY A 176 7.10 -4.73 7.03
C GLY A 176 7.88 -3.57 6.46
N VAL A 177 8.11 -3.63 5.16
CA VAL A 177 8.74 -2.56 4.38
C VAL A 177 7.78 -2.09 3.29
N SER A 178 8.04 -0.92 2.72
CA SER A 178 7.27 -0.39 1.59
C SER A 178 8.18 0.35 0.63
N ASN A 179 7.84 0.32 -0.66
CA ASN A 179 8.65 0.93 -1.73
C ASN A 179 10.11 0.44 -1.74
N GLU A 180 10.30 -0.83 -1.40
CA GLU A 180 11.63 -1.45 -1.30
C GLU A 180 12.02 -2.21 -2.57
N ALA A 181 13.36 -2.37 -2.73
CA ALA A 181 13.98 -3.12 -3.81
C ALA A 181 14.44 -4.52 -3.33
N PRO A 182 14.66 -5.48 -4.27
CA PRO A 182 15.08 -6.84 -3.92
C PRO A 182 16.30 -6.91 -2.99
N TRP A 183 17.31 -6.05 -3.26
CA TRP A 183 18.54 -6.02 -2.47
C TRP A 183 18.29 -5.79 -0.98
N ALA A 184 17.49 -4.78 -0.62
CA ALA A 184 17.27 -4.48 0.79
C ALA A 184 16.27 -5.44 1.45
N VAL A 185 15.32 -6.00 0.71
CA VAL A 185 14.49 -7.09 1.24
C VAL A 185 15.39 -8.24 1.69
N MET A 186 16.38 -8.65 0.86
CA MET A 186 17.34 -9.69 1.22
C MET A 186 18.27 -9.27 2.37
N LYS A 187 18.65 -7.99 2.45
CA LYS A 187 19.45 -7.47 3.58
C LYS A 187 18.68 -7.55 4.91
N PHE A 188 17.42 -7.08 4.95
CA PHE A 188 16.57 -7.22 6.15
C PHE A 188 16.45 -8.69 6.59
N ILE A 189 16.25 -9.59 5.64
CA ILE A 189 16.15 -11.03 5.93
C ILE A 189 17.46 -11.56 6.49
N SER A 190 18.58 -11.28 5.83
CA SER A 190 19.91 -11.74 6.25
C SER A 190 20.27 -11.23 7.65
N GLU A 191 20.05 -9.95 7.95
CA GLU A 191 20.31 -9.39 9.28
C GLU A 191 19.37 -9.99 10.35
N SER A 192 18.10 -10.21 9.99
CA SER A 192 17.15 -10.89 10.87
C SER A 192 17.62 -12.30 11.25
N GLU A 193 18.05 -13.11 10.28
CA GLU A 193 18.51 -14.48 10.51
C GLU A 193 19.82 -14.52 11.28
N LYS A 194 20.79 -13.70 10.89
CA LYS A 194 22.11 -13.62 11.51
C LYS A 194 22.04 -13.25 12.99
N HIS A 195 21.12 -12.36 13.36
CA HIS A 195 21.03 -11.79 14.70
C HIS A 195 19.79 -12.24 15.49
N HIS A 196 19.02 -13.21 14.98
CA HIS A 196 17.77 -13.68 15.58
C HIS A 196 16.79 -12.55 15.90
N LEU A 197 16.68 -11.58 14.98
CA LEU A 197 15.79 -10.44 15.05
C LEU A 197 14.46 -10.70 14.32
N PRO A 198 13.43 -9.89 14.53
CA PRO A 198 12.16 -10.01 13.82
C PRO A 198 12.34 -9.96 12.30
N ARG A 199 11.69 -10.90 11.59
CA ARG A 199 11.69 -10.96 10.13
C ARG A 199 10.61 -10.05 9.58
N ILE A 200 10.89 -9.35 8.49
CA ILE A 200 9.84 -8.62 7.76
C ILE A 200 8.80 -9.60 7.22
N ALA A 201 7.53 -9.33 7.49
CA ALA A 201 6.41 -10.17 7.06
C ALA A 201 5.85 -9.73 5.70
N THR A 202 5.99 -8.44 5.37
CA THR A 202 5.40 -7.83 4.17
C THR A 202 6.33 -6.88 3.47
N ILE A 203 6.06 -6.72 2.18
CA ILE A 203 6.48 -5.58 1.37
C ILE A 203 5.22 -4.91 0.79
N GLN A 204 5.10 -3.59 0.89
CA GLN A 204 4.01 -2.83 0.30
C GLN A 204 4.51 -2.02 -0.88
N ASN A 205 4.30 -2.52 -2.10
CA ASN A 205 4.78 -1.91 -3.34
C ASN A 205 3.64 -1.72 -4.36
N PRO A 206 3.82 -0.81 -5.35
CA PRO A 206 2.81 -0.64 -6.39
C PRO A 206 2.73 -1.87 -7.28
N TYR A 207 1.50 -2.28 -7.61
CA TYR A 207 1.27 -3.33 -8.58
C TYR A 207 -0.10 -3.16 -9.25
N SER A 208 -0.14 -3.14 -10.57
CA SER A 208 -1.34 -2.96 -11.37
C SER A 208 -1.11 -3.37 -12.83
N LEU A 209 -2.15 -3.37 -13.66
CA LEU A 209 -2.02 -3.55 -15.12
C LEU A 209 -1.06 -2.54 -15.79
N LEU A 210 -0.85 -1.35 -15.21
CA LEU A 210 0.06 -0.32 -15.74
C LEU A 210 1.48 -0.38 -15.13
N ASN A 211 1.68 -1.18 -14.09
CA ASN A 211 2.96 -1.33 -13.40
C ASN A 211 3.14 -2.78 -12.92
N ARG A 212 3.89 -3.56 -13.66
CA ARG A 212 4.21 -4.96 -13.36
C ARG A 212 5.69 -5.17 -13.02
N LEU A 213 6.41 -4.09 -12.65
CA LEU A 213 7.84 -4.16 -12.30
C LEU A 213 8.14 -5.10 -11.13
N PHE A 214 7.17 -5.31 -10.25
CA PHE A 214 7.31 -6.25 -9.14
C PHE A 214 7.63 -7.69 -9.62
N GLU A 215 7.11 -8.08 -10.78
CA GLU A 215 7.32 -9.41 -11.37
C GLU A 215 8.77 -9.68 -11.78
N VAL A 216 9.57 -8.61 -12.04
CA VAL A 216 10.93 -8.76 -12.61
C VAL A 216 11.93 -9.33 -11.60
N GLY A 217 11.73 -9.11 -10.29
CA GLY A 217 12.66 -9.63 -9.29
C GLY A 217 12.04 -9.82 -7.92
N LEU A 218 11.20 -8.89 -7.47
CA LEU A 218 10.60 -8.96 -6.13
C LEU A 218 9.62 -10.12 -5.98
N ALA A 219 8.90 -10.51 -7.05
CA ALA A 219 7.97 -11.63 -6.98
C ALA A 219 8.68 -12.94 -6.59
N GLU A 220 9.83 -13.23 -7.22
CA GLU A 220 10.61 -14.42 -6.86
C GLU A 220 11.13 -14.36 -5.42
N VAL A 221 11.72 -13.23 -5.02
CA VAL A 221 12.19 -13.02 -3.63
C VAL A 221 11.03 -13.24 -2.65
N CYS A 222 9.88 -12.62 -2.89
CA CYS A 222 8.73 -12.72 -2.00
C CYS A 222 8.20 -14.15 -1.87
N LEU A 223 8.11 -14.88 -2.97
CA LEU A 223 7.65 -16.27 -2.95
C LEU A 223 8.63 -17.19 -2.23
N ARG A 224 9.95 -17.07 -2.49
CA ARG A 224 10.99 -17.90 -1.87
C ARG A 224 11.17 -17.58 -0.39
N GLU A 225 11.20 -16.29 -0.07
CA GLU A 225 11.46 -15.80 1.28
C GLU A 225 10.20 -15.67 2.14
N ARG A 226 9.02 -15.97 1.56
CA ARG A 226 7.73 -15.87 2.25
C ARG A 226 7.50 -14.47 2.83
N VAL A 227 7.71 -13.44 2.01
CA VAL A 227 7.36 -12.04 2.30
C VAL A 227 6.12 -11.67 1.48
N GLY A 228 5.04 -11.26 2.15
CA GLY A 228 3.76 -11.02 1.47
C GLY A 228 3.71 -9.67 0.77
N LEU A 229 3.32 -9.62 -0.52
CA LEU A 229 3.04 -8.35 -1.18
C LEU A 229 1.68 -7.79 -0.74
N LEU A 230 1.70 -6.57 -0.23
CA LEU A 230 0.54 -5.69 -0.09
C LEU A 230 0.53 -4.75 -1.30
N ALA A 231 -0.30 -5.08 -2.31
CA ALA A 231 -0.31 -4.35 -3.58
C ALA A 231 -1.08 -3.04 -3.46
N TYR A 232 -0.40 -1.89 -3.55
CA TYR A 232 -1.05 -0.59 -3.57
C TYR A 232 -1.22 -0.02 -4.98
N SER A 233 -2.13 0.94 -5.15
CA SER A 233 -2.52 1.54 -6.43
C SER A 233 -2.95 0.53 -7.51
N PRO A 234 -3.77 -0.48 -7.19
CA PRO A 234 -4.21 -1.47 -8.18
C PRO A 234 -5.02 -0.83 -9.32
N LEU A 235 -5.64 0.34 -9.08
CA LEU A 235 -6.37 1.13 -10.08
C LEU A 235 -5.56 2.33 -10.62
N GLY A 236 -4.24 2.45 -10.35
CA GLY A 236 -3.39 3.52 -10.91
C GLY A 236 -3.94 4.92 -10.65
N PHE A 237 -4.22 5.31 -9.41
CA PHE A 237 -4.86 6.58 -9.02
C PHE A 237 -6.24 6.81 -9.66
N GLY A 238 -6.93 5.75 -10.05
CA GLY A 238 -8.25 5.78 -10.69
C GLY A 238 -8.20 5.79 -12.23
N ILE A 239 -7.03 5.75 -12.85
CA ILE A 239 -6.89 5.64 -14.31
C ILE A 239 -7.55 4.34 -14.82
N LEU A 240 -7.30 3.23 -14.17
CA LEU A 240 -7.87 1.91 -14.50
C LEU A 240 -9.36 1.74 -14.11
N SER A 241 -10.06 2.83 -13.79
CA SER A 241 -11.52 2.85 -13.80
C SER A 241 -12.10 3.30 -15.16
N GLY A 242 -11.25 3.75 -16.10
CA GLY A 242 -11.68 4.25 -17.40
C GLY A 242 -12.23 5.68 -17.41
N LYS A 243 -12.63 6.23 -16.26
CA LYS A 243 -13.31 7.54 -16.15
C LYS A 243 -12.50 8.74 -16.64
N HIS A 244 -11.19 8.58 -16.85
CA HIS A 244 -10.28 9.64 -17.30
C HIS A 244 -9.89 9.52 -18.78
N LEU A 245 -10.45 8.58 -19.53
CA LEU A 245 -10.07 8.34 -20.93
C LEU A 245 -10.56 9.42 -21.91
N THR A 246 -11.64 10.11 -21.56
CA THR A 246 -12.15 11.24 -22.35
C THR A 246 -11.68 12.59 -21.80
N GLU A 247 -11.80 12.78 -20.49
CA GLU A 247 -11.37 13.99 -19.78
C GLU A 247 -10.99 13.67 -18.33
N ILE A 248 -10.11 14.47 -17.74
CA ILE A 248 -9.75 14.34 -16.34
C ILE A 248 -10.91 14.84 -15.49
N GLN A 249 -11.46 13.96 -14.64
CA GLN A 249 -12.54 14.31 -13.74
C GLN A 249 -12.06 15.29 -12.64
N PRO A 250 -12.65 16.47 -12.48
CA PRO A 250 -12.10 17.54 -11.63
C PRO A 250 -12.03 17.17 -10.15
N ASN A 251 -12.99 16.38 -9.64
CA ASN A 251 -13.03 15.94 -8.24
C ASN A 251 -12.25 14.64 -7.98
N SER A 252 -11.48 14.15 -8.94
CA SER A 252 -10.62 12.99 -8.78
C SER A 252 -9.26 13.38 -8.21
N ARG A 253 -8.50 12.38 -7.76
CA ARG A 253 -7.13 12.61 -7.25
C ARG A 253 -6.24 13.36 -8.24
N ILE A 254 -6.24 12.96 -9.52
CA ILE A 254 -5.41 13.61 -10.55
C ILE A 254 -5.97 14.96 -11.00
N GLY A 255 -7.26 15.21 -10.84
CA GLY A 255 -7.89 16.52 -11.09
C GLY A 255 -7.59 17.50 -9.96
N LEU A 256 -7.73 17.09 -8.71
CA LEU A 256 -7.46 17.91 -7.52
C LEU A 256 -5.96 18.16 -7.31
N PHE A 257 -5.11 17.21 -7.68
CA PHE A 257 -3.68 17.22 -7.44
C PHE A 257 -2.89 16.97 -8.73
N PRO A 258 -2.76 17.97 -9.64
CA PRO A 258 -2.13 17.81 -10.95
C PRO A 258 -0.67 17.36 -10.92
N GLN A 259 0.01 17.51 -9.78
CA GLN A 259 1.38 16.99 -9.56
C GLN A 259 1.46 15.46 -9.57
N PHE A 260 0.35 14.73 -9.46
CA PHE A 260 0.33 13.27 -9.47
C PHE A 260 0.29 12.72 -10.90
N THR A 261 1.38 12.88 -11.64
CA THR A 261 1.48 12.55 -13.06
C THR A 261 1.87 11.10 -13.36
N ARG A 262 2.17 10.29 -12.35
CA ARG A 262 2.71 8.93 -12.50
C ARG A 262 1.96 8.05 -13.51
N TYR A 263 0.63 8.16 -13.55
CA TYR A 263 -0.23 7.30 -14.36
C TYR A 263 -0.87 8.03 -15.55
N THR A 264 -0.47 9.26 -15.87
CA THR A 264 -1.12 10.10 -16.89
C THR A 264 -0.31 10.26 -18.19
N SER A 265 0.72 9.44 -18.40
CA SER A 265 1.49 9.45 -19.65
C SER A 265 0.63 8.97 -20.82
N GLU A 266 1.03 9.35 -22.05
CA GLU A 266 0.38 8.90 -23.27
C GLU A 266 0.34 7.37 -23.37
N ASN A 267 1.44 6.69 -23.03
CA ASN A 267 1.50 5.23 -22.99
C ASN A 267 0.55 4.63 -21.95
N SER A 268 0.39 5.28 -20.78
CA SER A 268 -0.59 4.84 -19.79
C SER A 268 -2.02 4.95 -20.30
N THR A 269 -2.34 6.06 -20.98
CA THR A 269 -3.66 6.27 -21.59
C THR A 269 -3.93 5.25 -22.70
N ARG A 270 -2.94 5.00 -23.56
CA ARG A 270 -3.04 4.01 -24.64
C ARG A 270 -3.25 2.59 -24.08
N ALA A 271 -2.46 2.17 -23.10
CA ALA A 271 -2.63 0.88 -22.46
C ALA A 271 -4.00 0.75 -21.78
N THR A 272 -4.45 1.81 -21.09
CA THR A 272 -5.75 1.84 -20.43
C THR A 272 -6.91 1.64 -21.42
N ARG A 273 -6.85 2.21 -22.61
CA ARG A 273 -7.86 1.98 -23.67
C ARG A 273 -7.92 0.53 -24.10
N LEU A 274 -6.75 -0.09 -24.37
CA LEU A 274 -6.69 -1.50 -24.76
C LEU A 274 -7.25 -2.42 -23.64
N TYR A 275 -6.93 -2.14 -22.38
CA TYR A 275 -7.50 -2.87 -21.26
C TYR A 275 -9.00 -2.62 -21.09
N GLN A 276 -9.50 -1.42 -21.42
CA GLN A 276 -10.93 -1.14 -21.39
C GLN A 276 -11.70 -1.92 -22.48
N GLU A 277 -11.16 -1.97 -23.68
CA GLU A 277 -11.71 -2.77 -24.79
C GLU A 277 -11.76 -4.24 -24.40
N LEU A 278 -10.65 -4.79 -23.88
CA LEU A 278 -10.61 -6.18 -23.41
C LEU A 278 -11.62 -6.47 -22.30
N ALA A 279 -11.78 -5.57 -21.33
CA ALA A 279 -12.77 -5.73 -20.25
C ALA A 279 -14.18 -5.73 -20.81
N PHE A 280 -14.52 -4.78 -21.69
CA PHE A 280 -15.83 -4.68 -22.32
C PHE A 280 -16.20 -5.91 -23.14
N ASP A 281 -15.26 -6.47 -23.92
CA ASP A 281 -15.45 -7.68 -24.73
C ASP A 281 -15.68 -8.94 -23.87
N ASN A 282 -15.46 -8.85 -22.56
CA ASN A 282 -15.65 -9.93 -21.61
C ASN A 282 -16.71 -9.61 -20.52
N ASP A 283 -17.61 -8.67 -20.76
CA ASP A 283 -18.69 -8.27 -19.84
C ASP A 283 -18.20 -7.82 -18.46
N LEU A 284 -17.02 -7.19 -18.40
CA LEU A 284 -16.41 -6.63 -17.17
C LEU A 284 -16.25 -5.12 -17.26
N THR A 285 -16.34 -4.44 -16.13
CA THR A 285 -15.77 -3.10 -16.03
C THR A 285 -14.24 -3.18 -16.01
N LEU A 286 -13.56 -2.11 -16.46
CA LEU A 286 -12.11 -2.06 -16.40
C LEU A 286 -11.59 -2.15 -14.95
N ALA A 287 -12.31 -1.55 -13.99
CA ALA A 287 -11.95 -1.61 -12.57
C ALA A 287 -12.02 -3.05 -12.03
N GLU A 288 -13.08 -3.78 -12.36
CA GLU A 288 -13.23 -5.20 -11.98
C GLU A 288 -12.09 -6.05 -12.55
N MET A 289 -11.81 -5.94 -13.84
CA MET A 289 -10.72 -6.69 -14.47
C MET A 289 -9.36 -6.33 -13.85
N ALA A 290 -9.08 -5.05 -13.61
CA ALA A 290 -7.82 -4.59 -13.04
C ALA A 290 -7.61 -5.11 -11.60
N LEU A 291 -8.65 -5.06 -10.78
CA LEU A 291 -8.58 -5.56 -9.40
C LEU A 291 -8.49 -7.09 -9.37
N ALA A 292 -9.28 -7.79 -10.18
CA ALA A 292 -9.23 -9.24 -10.28
C ALA A 292 -7.85 -9.74 -10.77
N PHE A 293 -7.22 -9.02 -11.73
CA PHE A 293 -5.86 -9.31 -12.17
C PHE A 293 -4.84 -9.26 -11.03
N VAL A 294 -4.86 -8.21 -10.21
CA VAL A 294 -3.96 -8.08 -9.06
C VAL A 294 -4.20 -9.20 -8.04
N GLN A 295 -5.46 -9.49 -7.74
CA GLN A 295 -5.84 -10.52 -6.77
C GLN A 295 -5.53 -11.96 -7.24
N HIS A 296 -5.41 -12.16 -8.55
CA HIS A 296 -5.06 -13.45 -9.16
C HIS A 296 -3.60 -13.85 -8.90
N GLN A 297 -2.69 -12.89 -8.70
CA GLN A 297 -1.27 -13.16 -8.59
C GLN A 297 -0.91 -13.90 -7.31
N SER A 298 -0.15 -14.99 -7.44
CA SER A 298 0.24 -15.85 -6.31
C SER A 298 1.13 -15.15 -5.27
N PHE A 299 1.88 -14.12 -5.68
CA PHE A 299 2.74 -13.32 -4.80
C PHE A 299 1.98 -12.17 -4.09
N VAL A 300 0.72 -11.89 -4.47
CA VAL A 300 -0.11 -10.87 -3.82
C VAL A 300 -0.83 -11.48 -2.62
N THR A 301 -0.50 -10.99 -1.44
CA THR A 301 -1.12 -11.41 -0.18
C THR A 301 -2.42 -10.66 0.07
N SER A 302 -2.42 -9.33 -0.12
CA SER A 302 -3.62 -8.50 -0.03
C SER A 302 -3.53 -7.32 -0.98
N THR A 303 -4.67 -6.95 -1.58
CA THR A 303 -4.79 -5.79 -2.49
C THR A 303 -5.36 -4.61 -1.71
N ILE A 304 -4.60 -3.51 -1.65
CA ILE A 304 -5.03 -2.30 -0.95
C ILE A 304 -5.91 -1.47 -1.88
N VAL A 305 -7.18 -1.37 -1.54
CA VAL A 305 -8.17 -0.55 -2.25
C VAL A 305 -8.55 0.65 -1.41
N GLY A 306 -8.64 1.83 -2.02
CA GLY A 306 -9.17 3.04 -1.43
C GLY A 306 -10.30 3.60 -2.29
N ALA A 307 -11.17 4.39 -1.69
CA ALA A 307 -12.29 5.01 -2.38
C ALA A 307 -12.54 6.42 -1.84
N THR A 308 -13.15 7.29 -2.67
CA THR A 308 -13.63 8.60 -2.25
C THR A 308 -15.15 8.62 -2.04
N SER A 309 -15.83 7.54 -2.43
CA SER A 309 -17.26 7.34 -2.16
C SER A 309 -17.56 5.89 -1.75
N LEU A 310 -18.72 5.69 -1.13
CA LEU A 310 -19.15 4.37 -0.70
C LEU A 310 -19.46 3.45 -1.89
N GLU A 311 -19.95 4.00 -3.00
CA GLU A 311 -20.24 3.28 -4.24
C GLU A 311 -18.95 2.68 -4.83
N GLN A 312 -17.88 3.49 -4.92
CA GLN A 312 -16.57 3.02 -5.37
C GLN A 312 -16.01 1.94 -4.45
N LEU A 313 -16.20 2.08 -3.13
CA LEU A 313 -15.75 1.07 -2.17
C LEU A 313 -16.48 -0.25 -2.37
N LYS A 314 -17.80 -0.22 -2.62
CA LYS A 314 -18.61 -1.41 -2.92
C LYS A 314 -18.11 -2.12 -4.16
N GLU A 315 -17.95 -1.40 -5.28
CA GLU A 315 -17.42 -1.95 -6.53
C GLU A 315 -16.04 -2.58 -6.32
N ASN A 316 -15.14 -1.88 -5.62
CA ASN A 316 -13.80 -2.39 -5.34
C ASN A 316 -13.83 -3.69 -4.48
N ILE A 317 -14.73 -3.76 -3.50
CA ILE A 317 -14.89 -4.96 -2.66
C ILE A 317 -15.48 -6.11 -3.46
N ASP A 318 -16.50 -5.87 -4.29
CA ASP A 318 -17.20 -6.90 -5.06
C ASP A 318 -16.29 -7.58 -6.10
N SER A 319 -15.19 -6.92 -6.51
CA SER A 319 -14.17 -7.49 -7.38
C SER A 319 -13.56 -8.81 -6.87
N HIS A 320 -13.65 -9.11 -5.54
CA HIS A 320 -13.13 -10.35 -4.97
C HIS A 320 -13.86 -11.62 -5.45
N ASN A 321 -15.03 -11.46 -6.06
CA ASN A 321 -15.83 -12.55 -6.63
C ASN A 321 -15.43 -12.88 -8.07
N ILE A 322 -14.68 -12.00 -8.73
CA ILE A 322 -14.34 -12.14 -10.15
C ILE A 322 -13.15 -13.08 -10.30
N VAL A 323 -13.29 -13.99 -11.25
CA VAL A 323 -12.23 -14.92 -11.66
C VAL A 323 -11.97 -14.72 -13.15
N LEU A 324 -10.77 -14.24 -13.48
CA LEU A 324 -10.38 -14.08 -14.89
C LEU A 324 -10.07 -15.43 -15.52
N SER A 325 -10.56 -15.65 -16.75
CA SER A 325 -10.22 -16.83 -17.54
C SER A 325 -8.76 -16.76 -18.02
N GLU A 326 -8.17 -17.91 -18.35
CA GLU A 326 -6.83 -17.96 -18.93
C GLU A 326 -6.73 -17.18 -20.26
N ALA A 327 -7.82 -17.12 -21.03
CA ALA A 327 -7.90 -16.33 -22.24
C ALA A 327 -7.73 -14.82 -21.95
N ILE A 328 -8.45 -14.28 -20.96
CA ILE A 328 -8.32 -12.88 -20.55
C ILE A 328 -6.89 -12.61 -20.04
N LEU A 329 -6.33 -13.50 -19.23
CA LEU A 329 -4.96 -13.34 -18.69
C LEU A 329 -3.93 -13.34 -19.81
N LYS A 330 -4.13 -14.15 -20.86
CA LYS A 330 -3.26 -14.16 -22.05
C LYS A 330 -3.33 -12.84 -22.81
N GLU A 331 -4.52 -12.30 -23.05
CA GLU A 331 -4.68 -10.99 -23.73
C GLU A 331 -4.12 -9.85 -22.90
N ILE A 332 -4.26 -9.87 -21.56
CA ILE A 332 -3.60 -8.93 -20.66
C ILE A 332 -2.07 -8.97 -20.86
N ASN A 333 -1.47 -10.15 -21.04
CA ASN A 333 -0.05 -10.27 -21.29
C ASN A 333 0.35 -9.73 -22.67
N VAL A 334 -0.47 -9.94 -23.71
CA VAL A 334 -0.23 -9.34 -25.05
C VAL A 334 -0.20 -7.80 -24.97
N ILE A 335 -1.13 -7.20 -24.23
CA ILE A 335 -1.14 -5.74 -24.02
C ILE A 335 0.12 -5.29 -23.27
N GLN A 336 0.53 -6.04 -22.23
CA GLN A 336 1.75 -5.74 -21.47
C GLN A 336 3.03 -5.85 -22.31
N GLU A 337 3.10 -6.80 -23.24
CA GLU A 337 4.22 -6.93 -24.19
C GLU A 337 4.26 -5.76 -25.17
N LEU A 338 3.10 -5.32 -25.65
CA LEU A 338 2.98 -4.18 -26.56
C LEU A 338 3.36 -2.84 -25.90
N ILE A 339 2.98 -2.63 -24.63
CA ILE A 339 3.22 -1.38 -23.87
C ILE A 339 3.72 -1.75 -22.47
N PRO A 340 5.00 -2.13 -22.31
CA PRO A 340 5.52 -2.63 -21.05
C PRO A 340 5.63 -1.53 -19.99
N ASN A 341 5.03 -1.76 -18.81
CA ASN A 341 5.17 -0.91 -17.63
C ASN A 341 5.03 0.59 -17.92
N PRO A 342 3.92 1.07 -18.48
CA PRO A 342 3.78 2.48 -18.87
C PRO A 342 3.81 3.46 -17.69
N ALA A 343 3.59 2.98 -16.45
CA ALA A 343 3.53 3.79 -15.24
C ALA A 343 4.26 3.13 -14.05
N PRO A 344 5.58 3.00 -14.10
CA PRO A 344 6.39 2.31 -13.10
C PRO A 344 6.44 3.03 -11.74
#